data_a80579a5388c48d825f6828de1fed9f3
#
_entry.id   a80579a5388c48d825f6828de1fed9f3
#
_cell.length_a   1.000
_cell.length_b   1.000
_cell.length_c   1.000
_cell.angle_alpha   90.00
_cell.angle_beta   90.00
_cell.angle_gamma   90.00
#
_symmetry.space_group_name_H-M   'P 1'
#
loop_
_entity.id
_entity.type
_entity.pdbx_description
1 polymer ?
#
loop_
_entity_poly.entity_id
_entity_poly.type
_entity_poly.pdbx_seq_one_letter_code
_entity_poly.pdbx_strand_id
1 'polypeptide(L)'
;MAIPAYYSLIQRGSSGPDVALVQTWLNGIRDSCTWHAALTVDGKFGANAEKAVREFQLRYDLKEDGKVGANTWNVLYARYTAKHGLTVPYPGIVLRSGSAGGCVRLVQQKLNVEGERLTADGRFGASTVAAVKRYQTRHSLTSDGSVGKDTWEKMFPA
;
A
#
# COMPACT_ATOMS: atom_id res chain seq x y z
N MET A 1 -6.35 6.20 13.39
CA MET A 1 -5.97 5.13 12.44
C MET A 1 -4.96 5.66 11.42
N ALA A 2 -3.93 4.91 11.15
CA ALA A 2 -2.95 5.30 10.14
C ALA A 2 -3.52 5.16 8.72
N ILE A 3 -3.36 6.18 7.92
CA ILE A 3 -3.85 6.23 6.54
C ILE A 3 -2.65 6.20 5.63
N PRO A 4 -2.60 5.31 4.62
CA PRO A 4 -1.49 5.32 3.68
C PRO A 4 -1.53 6.59 2.85
N ALA A 5 -0.63 7.51 3.16
CA ALA A 5 -0.52 8.77 2.46
C ALA A 5 0.11 8.57 1.07
N TYR A 6 -0.35 9.37 0.11
CA TYR A 6 0.28 9.42 -1.20
C TYR A 6 1.79 9.70 -1.09
N TYR A 7 2.60 8.93 -1.78
CA TYR A 7 4.05 9.03 -1.71
C TYR A 7 4.66 9.55 -3.01
N SER A 8 4.33 8.92 -4.14
CA SER A 8 4.89 9.29 -5.44
C SER A 8 3.98 8.88 -6.57
N LEU A 9 4.18 9.48 -7.73
CA LEU A 9 3.40 9.17 -8.93
C LEU A 9 3.57 7.70 -9.32
N ILE A 10 2.43 7.04 -9.53
CA ILE A 10 2.38 5.66 -10.00
C ILE A 10 1.86 5.67 -11.45
N GLN A 11 2.61 5.06 -12.33
CA GLN A 11 2.30 5.00 -13.76
C GLN A 11 2.87 3.71 -14.36
N ARG A 12 2.61 3.48 -15.64
CA ARG A 12 3.15 2.31 -16.32
C ARG A 12 4.66 2.21 -16.13
N GLY A 13 5.13 1.03 -15.70
CA GLY A 13 6.52 0.78 -15.34
C GLY A 13 6.83 0.94 -13.86
N SER A 14 5.96 1.57 -13.08
CA SER A 14 6.12 1.64 -11.62
C SER A 14 5.97 0.26 -11.01
N SER A 15 6.68 0.02 -9.90
CA SER A 15 6.61 -1.24 -9.16
C SER A 15 6.78 -0.98 -7.67
N GLY A 16 6.33 -1.93 -6.87
CA GLY A 16 6.51 -1.89 -5.42
C GLY A 16 5.23 -2.04 -4.62
N PRO A 17 5.32 -1.87 -3.30
CA PRO A 17 4.19 -2.08 -2.39
C PRO A 17 3.01 -1.13 -2.65
N ASP A 18 3.28 0.11 -3.00
CA ASP A 18 2.21 1.09 -3.26
C ASP A 18 1.42 0.71 -4.52
N VAL A 19 2.09 0.15 -5.53
CA VAL A 19 1.41 -0.39 -6.72
C VAL A 19 0.50 -1.56 -6.32
N ALA A 20 1.01 -2.48 -5.51
CA ALA A 20 0.21 -3.60 -5.01
C ALA A 20 -0.99 -3.13 -4.22
N LEU A 21 -0.84 -2.07 -3.43
CA LEU A 21 -1.94 -1.48 -2.65
C LEU A 21 -3.01 -0.90 -3.58
N VAL A 22 -2.62 -0.18 -4.63
CA VAL A 22 -3.54 0.34 -5.66
C VAL A 22 -4.28 -0.81 -6.34
N GLN A 23 -3.58 -1.86 -6.71
CA GLN A 23 -4.20 -3.06 -7.31
C GLN A 23 -5.22 -3.69 -6.36
N THR A 24 -4.89 -3.79 -5.08
CA THR A 24 -5.80 -4.30 -4.05
C THR A 24 -7.04 -3.42 -3.91
N TRP A 25 -6.88 -2.11 -3.88
CA TRP A 25 -8.01 -1.18 -3.79
C TRP A 25 -8.90 -1.25 -5.02
N LEU A 26 -8.32 -1.27 -6.22
CA LEU A 26 -9.09 -1.40 -7.46
C LEU A 26 -9.90 -2.68 -7.48
N ASN A 27 -9.30 -3.80 -7.07
CA ASN A 27 -10.03 -5.06 -6.96
C ASN A 27 -11.13 -4.99 -5.90
N GLY A 28 -10.86 -4.34 -4.79
CA GLY A 28 -11.81 -4.24 -3.67
C GLY A 28 -13.04 -3.40 -3.98
N ILE A 29 -12.94 -2.44 -4.88
CA ILE A 29 -14.08 -1.58 -5.27
C ILE A 29 -14.83 -2.10 -6.49
N ARG A 30 -14.40 -3.21 -7.10
CA ARG A 30 -15.17 -3.87 -8.15
C ARG A 30 -16.53 -4.29 -7.61
N ASP A 31 -17.55 -4.13 -8.41
CA ASP A 31 -18.90 -4.60 -8.09
C ASP A 31 -19.36 -5.64 -9.15
N SER A 32 -20.61 -6.05 -9.05
CA SER A 32 -21.19 -7.02 -9.98
C SER A 32 -21.25 -6.52 -11.42
N CYS A 33 -21.17 -5.22 -11.63
CA CYS A 33 -21.12 -4.59 -12.94
C CYS A 33 -19.67 -4.26 -13.29
N THR A 34 -18.82 -5.25 -13.31
CA THR A 34 -17.35 -5.10 -13.43
C THR A 34 -16.95 -4.15 -14.55
N TRP A 35 -16.55 -2.95 -14.17
CA TRP A 35 -16.07 -1.92 -15.09
C TRP A 35 -14.60 -2.10 -15.47
N HIS A 36 -13.88 -2.97 -14.77
CA HIS A 36 -12.55 -3.42 -15.17
C HIS A 36 -12.34 -4.89 -14.77
N ALA A 37 -11.43 -5.56 -15.46
CA ALA A 37 -11.07 -6.94 -15.12
C ALA A 37 -10.33 -6.98 -13.77
N ALA A 38 -10.42 -8.12 -13.07
CA ALA A 38 -9.64 -8.32 -11.86
C ALA A 38 -8.15 -8.22 -12.17
N LEU A 39 -7.43 -7.49 -11.31
CA LEU A 39 -6.00 -7.33 -11.44
C LEU A 39 -5.26 -8.40 -10.62
N THR A 40 -4.14 -8.88 -11.16
CA THR A 40 -3.18 -9.63 -10.36
C THR A 40 -2.48 -8.64 -9.44
N VAL A 41 -2.49 -8.90 -8.12
CA VAL A 41 -1.79 -8.05 -7.13
C VAL A 41 -0.34 -8.51 -7.09
N ASP A 42 0.46 -7.99 -8.01
CA ASP A 42 1.87 -8.35 -8.17
C ASP A 42 2.83 -7.17 -7.93
N GLY A 43 2.27 -5.98 -7.65
CA GLY A 43 3.07 -4.78 -7.44
C GLY A 43 3.72 -4.22 -8.70
N LYS A 44 3.25 -4.63 -9.87
CA LYS A 44 3.76 -4.14 -11.15
C LYS A 44 2.67 -3.41 -11.92
N PHE A 45 2.91 -2.15 -12.23
CA PHE A 45 1.94 -1.32 -12.93
C PHE A 45 2.11 -1.50 -14.45
N GLY A 46 1.40 -2.47 -14.97
CA GLY A 46 1.40 -2.77 -16.40
C GLY A 46 0.18 -2.22 -17.12
N ALA A 47 -0.06 -2.72 -18.34
CA ALA A 47 -1.15 -2.27 -19.20
C ALA A 47 -2.53 -2.48 -18.55
N ASN A 48 -2.75 -3.61 -17.86
CA ASN A 48 -4.03 -3.90 -17.23
C ASN A 48 -4.32 -2.95 -16.06
N ALA A 49 -3.31 -2.65 -15.24
CA ALA A 49 -3.44 -1.68 -14.16
C ALA A 49 -3.71 -0.27 -14.69
N GLU A 50 -3.00 0.15 -15.74
CA GLU A 50 -3.24 1.43 -16.39
C GLU A 50 -4.67 1.54 -16.91
N LYS A 51 -5.16 0.51 -17.59
CA LYS A 51 -6.53 0.47 -18.09
C LYS A 51 -7.54 0.57 -16.95
N ALA A 52 -7.35 -0.18 -15.87
CA ALA A 52 -8.24 -0.12 -14.71
C ALA A 52 -8.25 1.27 -14.07
N VAL A 53 -7.09 1.92 -13.98
CA VAL A 53 -7.00 3.30 -13.46
C VAL A 53 -7.74 4.28 -14.37
N ARG A 54 -7.58 4.19 -15.68
CA ARG A 54 -8.33 5.04 -16.62
C ARG A 54 -9.83 4.88 -16.46
N GLU A 55 -10.32 3.65 -16.37
CA GLU A 55 -11.73 3.36 -16.17
C GLU A 55 -12.22 3.90 -14.83
N PHE A 56 -11.41 3.77 -13.77
CA PHE A 56 -11.72 4.38 -12.47
C PHE A 56 -11.81 5.91 -12.56
N GLN A 57 -10.84 6.52 -13.22
CA GLN A 57 -10.80 7.98 -13.38
C GLN A 57 -12.03 8.49 -14.14
N LEU A 58 -12.42 7.78 -15.21
CA LEU A 58 -13.62 8.12 -15.97
C LEU A 58 -14.88 7.99 -15.12
N ARG A 59 -14.98 6.91 -14.34
CA ARG A 59 -16.16 6.66 -13.48
C ARG A 59 -16.34 7.71 -12.40
N TYR A 60 -15.26 8.25 -11.87
CA TYR A 60 -15.29 9.21 -10.76
C TYR A 60 -14.91 10.65 -11.16
N ASP A 61 -15.02 10.94 -12.45
CA ASP A 61 -14.83 12.29 -13.02
C ASP A 61 -13.45 12.87 -12.67
N LEU A 62 -12.42 12.04 -12.78
CA LEU A 62 -11.04 12.44 -12.62
C LEU A 62 -10.37 12.58 -14.00
N LYS A 63 -9.22 13.27 -14.06
CA LYS A 63 -8.42 13.33 -15.28
C LYS A 63 -8.02 11.92 -15.70
N GLU A 64 -8.45 11.52 -16.89
CA GLU A 64 -8.23 10.17 -17.43
C GLU A 64 -6.86 10.05 -18.10
N ASP A 65 -5.81 10.02 -17.27
CA ASP A 65 -4.42 9.90 -17.76
C ASP A 65 -3.78 8.53 -17.48
N GLY A 66 -4.50 7.64 -16.75
CA GLY A 66 -4.00 6.31 -16.40
C GLY A 66 -2.92 6.31 -15.35
N LYS A 67 -2.68 7.45 -14.70
CA LYS A 67 -1.66 7.60 -13.66
C LYS A 67 -2.32 7.82 -12.31
N VAL A 68 -1.69 7.29 -11.25
CA VAL A 68 -2.16 7.51 -9.90
C VAL A 68 -1.33 8.63 -9.25
N GLY A 69 -1.80 9.85 -9.39
CA GLY A 69 -1.30 10.99 -8.64
C GLY A 69 -2.05 11.15 -7.32
N ALA A 70 -1.82 12.25 -6.61
CA ALA A 70 -2.41 12.48 -5.29
C ALA A 70 -3.94 12.45 -5.32
N ASN A 71 -4.58 13.07 -6.31
CA ASN A 71 -6.05 13.10 -6.40
C ASN A 71 -6.62 11.71 -6.64
N THR A 72 -6.09 10.96 -7.59
CA THR A 72 -6.54 9.60 -7.88
C THR A 72 -6.32 8.68 -6.66
N TRP A 73 -5.16 8.78 -6.02
CA TRP A 73 -4.85 8.04 -4.79
C TRP A 73 -5.90 8.29 -3.71
N ASN A 74 -6.20 9.55 -3.42
CA ASN A 74 -7.13 9.93 -2.37
C ASN A 74 -8.56 9.47 -2.66
N VAL A 75 -9.03 9.61 -3.90
CA VAL A 75 -10.37 9.16 -4.29
C VAL A 75 -10.46 7.64 -4.24
N LEU A 76 -9.42 6.94 -4.72
CA LEU A 76 -9.36 5.47 -4.70
C LEU A 76 -9.42 4.95 -3.26
N TYR A 77 -8.62 5.54 -2.36
CA TYR A 77 -8.65 5.19 -0.95
C TYR A 77 -10.03 5.46 -0.33
N ALA A 78 -10.62 6.61 -0.61
CA ALA A 78 -11.94 6.97 -0.08
C ALA A 78 -13.03 5.98 -0.54
N ARG A 79 -12.99 5.57 -1.82
CA ARG A 79 -13.96 4.60 -2.34
C ARG A 79 -13.76 3.21 -1.75
N TYR A 80 -12.51 2.80 -1.59
CA TYR A 80 -12.20 1.53 -0.93
C TYR A 80 -12.71 1.51 0.51
N THR A 81 -12.42 2.54 1.28
CA THR A 81 -12.82 2.62 2.70
C THR A 81 -14.33 2.76 2.87
N ALA A 82 -15.03 3.43 1.94
CA ALA A 82 -16.49 3.50 1.96
C ALA A 82 -17.13 2.10 1.86
N LYS A 83 -16.47 1.18 1.16
CA LYS A 83 -16.96 -0.19 0.96
C LYS A 83 -16.48 -1.16 2.05
N HIS A 84 -15.25 -1.01 2.51
CA HIS A 84 -14.56 -1.99 3.37
C HIS A 84 -14.28 -1.47 4.79
N GLY A 85 -14.60 -0.22 5.08
CA GLY A 85 -14.26 0.42 6.35
C GLY A 85 -12.81 0.92 6.37
N LEU A 86 -12.43 1.55 7.47
CA LEU A 86 -11.09 2.12 7.65
C LEU A 86 -10.07 1.02 7.98
N THR A 87 -9.68 0.28 6.97
CA THR A 87 -8.67 -0.78 7.11
C THR A 87 -7.48 -0.50 6.19
N VAL A 88 -6.32 -0.97 6.60
CA VAL A 88 -5.11 -0.91 5.77
C VAL A 88 -4.74 -2.35 5.40
N PRO A 89 -5.21 -2.82 4.24
CA PRO A 89 -4.95 -4.21 3.85
C PRO A 89 -3.46 -4.44 3.64
N TYR A 90 -3.02 -5.66 3.88
CA TYR A 90 -1.67 -6.07 3.51
C TYR A 90 -1.49 -5.89 1.99
N PRO A 91 -0.44 -5.20 1.54
CA PRO A 91 -0.30 -4.89 0.10
C PRO A 91 -0.01 -6.10 -0.80
N GLY A 92 0.18 -7.29 -0.22
CA GLY A 92 0.43 -8.50 -1.00
C GLY A 92 1.90 -8.71 -1.36
N ILE A 93 2.78 -7.81 -0.94
CA ILE A 93 4.23 -7.93 -1.13
C ILE A 93 4.95 -7.74 0.19
N VAL A 94 5.99 -8.52 0.42
CA VAL A 94 6.83 -8.38 1.60
C VAL A 94 7.63 -7.09 1.51
N LEU A 95 7.57 -6.26 2.56
CA LEU A 95 8.44 -5.09 2.70
C LEU A 95 9.74 -5.51 3.36
N ARG A 96 10.85 -5.13 2.77
CA ARG A 96 12.19 -5.51 3.25
C ARG A 96 13.22 -4.48 2.82
N SER A 97 14.46 -4.69 3.21
CA SER A 97 15.57 -3.81 2.81
C SER A 97 15.52 -3.53 1.31
N GLY A 98 15.50 -2.28 0.93
CA GLY A 98 15.37 -1.81 -0.44
C GLY A 98 13.96 -1.45 -0.87
N SER A 99 12.93 -1.85 -0.13
CA SER A 99 11.55 -1.41 -0.40
C SER A 99 11.40 0.08 -0.14
N ALA A 100 10.53 0.74 -0.89
CA ALA A 100 10.24 2.16 -0.72
C ALA A 100 8.78 2.46 -1.02
N GLY A 101 8.27 3.55 -0.47
CA GLY A 101 6.93 4.05 -0.75
C GLY A 101 6.14 4.38 0.49
N GLY A 102 4.85 4.66 0.27
CA GLY A 102 3.92 5.02 1.35
C GLY A 102 3.67 3.89 2.33
N CYS A 103 3.68 2.64 1.87
CA CYS A 103 3.54 1.49 2.77
C CYS A 103 4.73 1.39 3.74
N VAL A 104 5.95 1.65 3.26
CA VAL A 104 7.14 1.67 4.12
C VAL A 104 7.05 2.81 5.14
N ARG A 105 6.66 4.00 4.68
CA ARG A 105 6.46 5.15 5.58
C ARG A 105 5.44 4.81 6.68
N LEU A 106 4.36 4.16 6.32
CA LEU A 106 3.33 3.75 7.28
C LEU A 106 3.89 2.81 8.35
N VAL A 107 4.70 1.83 7.95
CA VAL A 107 5.39 0.92 8.86
C VAL A 107 6.33 1.71 9.80
N GLN A 108 7.11 2.63 9.25
CA GLN A 108 8.03 3.47 10.04
C GLN A 108 7.26 4.31 11.08
N GLN A 109 6.14 4.91 10.68
CA GLN A 109 5.28 5.66 11.60
C GLN A 109 4.72 4.78 12.70
N LYS A 110 4.27 3.57 12.37
CA LYS A 110 3.79 2.60 13.37
C LYS A 110 4.90 2.21 14.35
N LEU A 111 6.10 1.94 13.85
CA LEU A 111 7.24 1.62 14.70
C LEU A 111 7.59 2.77 15.64
N ASN A 112 7.49 4.02 15.18
CA ASN A 112 7.72 5.20 16.02
C ASN A 112 6.69 5.32 17.13
N VAL A 113 5.43 4.98 16.86
CA VAL A 113 4.37 4.91 17.89
C VAL A 113 4.75 3.86 18.95
N GLU A 114 5.42 2.80 18.56
CA GLU A 114 5.89 1.74 19.46
C GLU A 114 7.21 2.07 20.17
N GLY A 115 7.72 3.28 20.01
CA GLY A 115 8.90 3.77 20.72
C GLY A 115 10.19 3.82 19.91
N GLU A 116 10.16 3.48 18.65
CA GLU A 116 11.32 3.64 17.78
C GLU A 116 11.51 5.12 17.39
N ARG A 117 12.68 5.45 16.89
CA ARG A 117 13.02 6.82 16.47
C ARG A 117 13.56 6.81 15.04
N LEU A 118 12.68 6.43 14.11
CA LEU A 118 13.03 6.35 12.70
C LEU A 118 12.67 7.65 11.99
N THR A 119 13.46 8.02 10.99
CA THR A 119 13.01 8.97 9.99
C THR A 119 11.99 8.25 9.10
N ALA A 120 10.74 8.70 9.13
CA ALA A 120 9.67 8.10 8.32
C ALA A 120 9.75 8.64 6.89
N ASP A 121 10.82 8.27 6.19
CA ASP A 121 11.15 8.72 4.83
C ASP A 121 10.61 7.80 3.72
N GLY A 122 9.95 6.71 4.10
CA GLY A 122 9.44 5.73 3.16
C GLY A 122 10.51 4.83 2.54
N ARG A 123 11.72 4.81 3.10
CA ARG A 123 12.81 3.96 2.62
C ARG A 123 13.14 2.91 3.67
N PHE A 124 13.10 1.65 3.27
CA PHE A 124 13.36 0.52 4.15
C PHE A 124 14.86 0.25 4.21
N GLY A 125 15.55 1.01 5.04
CA GLY A 125 17.00 0.87 5.25
C GLY A 125 17.35 0.04 6.47
N ALA A 126 18.64 0.04 6.84
CA ALA A 126 19.17 -0.76 7.95
C ALA A 126 18.49 -0.43 9.29
N SER A 127 18.21 0.85 9.55
CA SER A 127 17.52 1.27 10.78
C SER A 127 16.10 0.71 10.86
N THR A 128 15.40 0.69 9.73
CA THR A 128 14.05 0.11 9.66
C THR A 128 14.10 -1.41 9.86
N VAL A 129 15.07 -2.10 9.25
CA VAL A 129 15.28 -3.54 9.47
C VAL A 129 15.44 -3.84 10.96
N ALA A 130 16.32 -3.12 11.64
CA ALA A 130 16.59 -3.31 13.06
C ALA A 130 15.32 -3.06 13.91
N ALA A 131 14.58 -2.01 13.60
CA ALA A 131 13.35 -1.68 14.30
C ALA A 131 12.26 -2.74 14.10
N VAL A 132 12.12 -3.25 12.87
CA VAL A 132 11.18 -4.35 12.56
C VAL A 132 11.56 -5.61 13.35
N LYS A 133 12.83 -5.97 13.43
CA LYS A 133 13.27 -7.12 14.22
C LYS A 133 12.91 -6.96 15.69
N ARG A 134 13.12 -5.78 16.27
CA ARG A 134 12.72 -5.52 17.68
C ARG A 134 11.21 -5.63 17.86
N TYR A 135 10.43 -5.09 16.93
CA TYR A 135 8.98 -5.21 16.94
C TYR A 135 8.55 -6.68 16.89
N GLN A 136 9.11 -7.44 15.96
CA GLN A 136 8.79 -8.86 15.79
C GLN A 136 9.10 -9.65 17.07
N THR A 137 10.24 -9.40 17.70
CA THR A 137 10.61 -10.06 18.96
C THR A 137 9.62 -9.72 20.08
N ARG A 138 9.26 -8.45 20.23
CA ARG A 138 8.28 -8.01 21.26
C ARG A 138 6.91 -8.63 21.07
N HIS A 139 6.51 -8.92 19.83
CA HIS A 139 5.19 -9.45 19.51
C HIS A 139 5.21 -10.95 19.18
N SER A 140 6.28 -11.65 19.53
CA SER A 140 6.43 -13.11 19.35
C SER A 140 6.27 -13.56 17.88
N LEU A 141 6.75 -12.72 16.96
CA LEU A 141 6.80 -13.03 15.54
C LEU A 141 8.21 -13.48 15.16
N THR A 142 8.34 -14.13 14.00
CA THR A 142 9.66 -14.45 13.44
C THR A 142 10.44 -13.17 13.21
N SER A 143 11.61 -13.03 13.84
CA SER A 143 12.43 -11.82 13.80
C SER A 143 13.35 -11.83 12.57
N ASP A 144 12.78 -11.73 11.39
CA ASP A 144 13.52 -11.75 10.13
C ASP A 144 13.82 -10.35 9.56
N GLY A 145 13.24 -9.32 10.17
CA GLY A 145 13.43 -7.94 9.74
C GLY A 145 12.63 -7.52 8.50
N SER A 146 11.76 -8.39 8.03
CA SER A 146 10.89 -8.12 6.89
C SER A 146 9.43 -8.02 7.35
N VAL A 147 8.63 -7.22 6.66
CA VAL A 147 7.20 -7.06 6.98
C VAL A 147 6.40 -7.88 5.97
N GLY A 148 6.15 -9.13 6.31
CA GLY A 148 5.23 -9.99 5.58
C GLY A 148 3.82 -9.84 6.12
N LYS A 149 2.92 -10.74 5.68
CA LYS A 149 1.51 -10.67 6.04
C LYS A 149 1.29 -10.67 7.55
N ASP A 150 1.91 -11.62 8.27
CA ASP A 150 1.71 -11.78 9.71
C ASP A 150 2.18 -10.54 10.49
N THR A 151 3.33 -10.00 10.13
CA THR A 151 3.85 -8.76 10.73
C THR A 151 2.96 -7.57 10.42
N TRP A 152 2.51 -7.46 9.16
CA TRP A 152 1.61 -6.38 8.75
C TRP A 152 0.28 -6.42 9.52
N GLU A 153 -0.34 -7.58 9.59
CA GLU A 153 -1.63 -7.74 10.28
C GLU A 153 -1.51 -7.51 11.78
N LYS A 154 -0.34 -7.78 12.37
CA LYS A 154 -0.07 -7.46 13.76
C LYS A 154 0.10 -5.95 13.98
N MET A 155 0.73 -5.26 13.02
CA MET A 155 0.88 -3.80 13.07
C MET A 155 -0.44 -3.06 12.82
N PHE A 156 -1.23 -3.56 11.89
CA PHE A 156 -2.46 -2.92 11.41
C PHE A 156 -3.63 -3.90 11.48
N PRO A 157 -4.09 -4.24 12.67
CA PRO A 157 -5.24 -5.15 12.81
C PRO A 157 -6.50 -4.54 12.23
N ALA A 158 -7.34 -5.40 11.64
CA ALA A 158 -8.63 -5.00 11.09
C ALA A 158 -9.62 -4.59 12.20
#